data_888cd03452612a4128a452896169a313
#
_entry.id   888cd03452612a4128a452896169a313
#
_cell.length_a   1.000
_cell.length_b   1.000
_cell.length_c   1.000
_cell.angle_alpha   90.00
_cell.angle_beta   90.00
_cell.angle_gamma   90.00
#
_symmetry.space_group_name_H-M   'P 1'
#
loop_
_entity.id
_entity.type
_entity.pdbx_description
1 polymer ?
#
loop_
_entity_poly.entity_id
_entity_poly.type
_entity_poly.pdbx_seq_one_letter_code
_entity_poly.pdbx_strand_id
1 'polypeptide(L)'
;MSKLFSTLMTRLTNFLDPRLEKYRPPKKHTPYKPATKEELIKLLKRCNKSVLSDAERDIIAGAMSFPVMPVSSIMHSEKDITYLREIDPLDPLTLDRLYKTGQNCFPVKDSGDQISGPLRLDDLDTLKATEDFVSDHISHDFCYARQDYSLEMLLATFIRANNNFAFVINREGKIVGYVTLANLMEQLFGADNETFADDANLEAVAGRTRK
;
A
#
# COMPACT_ATOMS: atom_id res chain seq x y z
N MET A 1 -3.10 20.66 -57.85
CA MET A 1 -2.59 22.06 -57.88
C MET A 1 -2.42 22.71 -56.51
N SER A 2 -3.01 22.26 -55.46
CA SER A 2 -3.00 22.87 -54.11
C SER A 2 -1.65 22.73 -53.35
N LYS A 3 -0.92 21.60 -53.48
CA LYS A 3 0.31 21.34 -52.77
C LYS A 3 1.51 22.16 -53.30
N LEU A 4 1.57 22.40 -54.60
CA LEU A 4 2.63 23.21 -55.20
C LEU A 4 2.52 24.69 -54.80
N PHE A 5 1.30 25.20 -54.69
CA PHE A 5 1.04 26.58 -54.32
C PHE A 5 1.40 26.85 -52.82
N SER A 6 1.13 25.88 -51.94
CA SER A 6 1.51 26.00 -50.53
C SER A 6 3.00 25.97 -50.30
N THR A 7 3.74 25.15 -51.08
CA THR A 7 5.20 25.04 -50.98
C THR A 7 5.89 26.31 -51.57
N LEU A 8 5.32 26.88 -52.63
CA LEU A 8 5.84 28.15 -53.23
C LEU A 8 5.61 29.33 -52.27
N MET A 9 4.43 29.43 -51.67
CA MET A 9 4.11 30.46 -50.65
C MET A 9 5.02 30.35 -49.42
N THR A 10 5.30 29.14 -48.94
CA THR A 10 6.21 28.94 -47.80
C THR A 10 7.64 29.33 -48.11
N ARG A 11 8.12 29.13 -49.36
CA ARG A 11 9.44 29.58 -49.79
C ARG A 11 9.48 31.10 -50.00
N LEU A 12 8.44 31.72 -50.51
CA LEU A 12 8.36 33.16 -50.72
C LEU A 12 8.29 33.93 -49.40
N THR A 13 7.55 33.44 -48.40
CA THR A 13 7.47 34.05 -47.07
C THR A 13 8.78 33.94 -46.31
N ASN A 14 9.54 32.83 -46.45
CA ASN A 14 10.85 32.68 -45.83
C ASN A 14 11.94 33.54 -46.45
N PHE A 15 11.74 34.03 -47.69
CA PHE A 15 12.70 34.87 -48.36
C PHE A 15 12.46 36.38 -48.18
N LEU A 16 11.20 36.77 -47.91
CA LEU A 16 10.81 38.19 -47.91
C LEU A 16 10.94 38.90 -46.58
N ASP A 17 10.90 38.24 -45.45
CA ASP A 17 11.11 38.91 -44.18
C ASP A 17 11.39 37.93 -43.00
N PRO A 18 12.64 37.87 -42.47
CA PRO A 18 12.98 37.12 -41.28
C PRO A 18 12.25 37.57 -40.02
N ARG A 19 11.57 38.76 -40.04
CA ARG A 19 10.77 39.25 -38.92
C ARG A 19 9.39 38.60 -38.83
N LEU A 20 8.90 37.94 -39.89
CA LEU A 20 7.61 37.22 -39.88
C LEU A 20 7.64 35.91 -39.09
N GLU A 21 8.81 35.42 -38.70
CA GLU A 21 8.95 34.25 -37.81
C GLU A 21 8.36 34.51 -36.42
N LYS A 22 8.30 35.79 -36.02
CA LYS A 22 7.65 36.25 -34.76
C LYS A 22 6.14 36.08 -34.77
N TYR A 23 5.52 35.96 -35.93
CA TYR A 23 4.06 35.77 -36.10
C TYR A 23 3.66 34.35 -36.46
N ARG A 24 4.56 33.36 -36.35
CA ARG A 24 4.15 31.97 -36.51
C ARG A 24 3.17 31.63 -35.42
N PRO A 25 1.90 31.27 -35.75
CA PRO A 25 0.96 30.85 -34.73
C PRO A 25 1.58 29.69 -33.97
N PRO A 26 1.46 29.67 -32.63
CA PRO A 26 1.97 28.57 -31.81
C PRO A 26 1.47 27.27 -32.40
N LYS A 27 2.36 26.29 -32.59
CA LYS A 27 1.97 24.95 -33.04
C LYS A 27 0.83 24.53 -32.10
N LYS A 28 -0.36 24.25 -32.64
CA LYS A 28 -1.47 23.70 -31.86
C LYS A 28 -0.94 22.44 -31.21
N HIS A 29 -0.59 22.53 -29.92
CA HIS A 29 -0.30 21.36 -29.14
C HIS A 29 -1.59 20.57 -29.08
N THR A 30 -1.73 19.54 -29.92
CA THR A 30 -2.76 18.54 -29.70
C THR A 30 -2.49 17.96 -28.32
N PRO A 31 -3.45 18.04 -27.39
CA PRO A 31 -3.24 17.48 -26.07
C PRO A 31 -2.90 16.00 -26.22
N TYR A 32 -1.77 15.59 -25.66
CA TYR A 32 -1.35 14.20 -25.66
C TYR A 32 -2.42 13.38 -24.91
N LYS A 33 -2.99 12.37 -25.59
CA LYS A 33 -3.98 11.47 -25.00
C LYS A 33 -3.26 10.15 -24.72
N PRO A 34 -3.04 9.78 -23.45
CA PRO A 34 -2.45 8.49 -23.15
C PRO A 34 -3.39 7.37 -23.66
N ALA A 35 -2.81 6.39 -24.35
CA ALA A 35 -3.55 5.24 -24.86
C ALA A 35 -3.53 4.06 -23.88
N THR A 36 -2.55 4.03 -22.96
CA THR A 36 -2.38 2.96 -21.98
C THR A 36 -2.23 3.53 -20.57
N LYS A 37 -2.43 2.65 -19.59
CA LYS A 37 -2.27 2.97 -18.17
C LYS A 37 -0.82 3.32 -17.83
N GLU A 38 0.13 2.62 -18.43
CA GLU A 38 1.57 2.83 -18.27
C GLU A 38 2.00 4.20 -18.83
N GLU A 39 1.42 4.62 -19.94
CA GLU A 39 1.65 5.95 -20.49
C GLU A 39 1.12 7.05 -19.58
N LEU A 40 -0.07 6.82 -18.97
CA LEU A 40 -0.64 7.76 -18.02
C LEU A 40 0.24 7.89 -16.77
N ILE A 41 0.75 6.80 -16.22
CA ILE A 41 1.69 6.81 -15.10
C ILE A 41 2.98 7.58 -15.46
N LYS A 42 3.52 7.37 -16.67
CA LYS A 42 4.71 8.12 -17.15
C LYS A 42 4.43 9.61 -17.27
N LEU A 43 3.24 10.01 -17.70
CA LEU A 43 2.84 11.42 -17.75
C LEU A 43 2.74 12.03 -16.35
N LEU A 44 2.11 11.33 -15.40
CA LEU A 44 2.01 11.76 -14.01
C LEU A 44 3.40 11.99 -13.40
N LYS A 45 4.35 11.08 -13.61
CA LYS A 45 5.74 11.23 -13.15
C LYS A 45 6.48 12.42 -13.79
N ARG A 46 6.04 12.91 -14.96
CA ARG A 46 6.61 14.08 -15.66
C ARG A 46 5.87 15.38 -15.38
N CYS A 47 4.75 15.34 -14.65
CA CYS A 47 4.03 16.56 -14.27
C CYS A 47 4.94 17.51 -13.49
N ASN A 48 4.74 18.82 -13.71
CA ASN A 48 5.47 19.83 -12.97
C ASN A 48 5.12 19.76 -11.48
N LYS A 49 6.12 19.91 -10.59
CA LYS A 49 5.94 19.92 -9.13
C LYS A 49 4.98 21.01 -8.62
N SER A 50 4.75 22.05 -9.43
CA SER A 50 3.73 23.07 -9.13
C SER A 50 2.28 22.61 -9.33
N VAL A 51 2.07 21.48 -10.03
CA VAL A 51 0.73 20.93 -10.32
C VAL A 51 0.45 19.73 -9.40
N LEU A 52 1.46 18.86 -9.21
CA LEU A 52 1.38 17.66 -8.35
C LEU A 52 2.69 17.55 -7.57
N SER A 53 2.61 17.44 -6.27
CA SER A 53 3.75 17.10 -5.40
C SER A 53 4.25 15.69 -5.69
N ASP A 54 5.45 15.35 -5.22
CA ASP A 54 6.00 14.00 -5.37
C ASP A 54 5.10 12.97 -4.67
N ALA A 55 4.63 13.28 -3.45
CA ALA A 55 3.70 12.42 -2.68
C ALA A 55 2.36 12.16 -3.40
N GLU A 56 1.74 13.19 -3.96
CA GLU A 56 0.49 13.02 -4.72
C GLU A 56 0.68 12.13 -5.96
N ARG A 57 1.82 12.24 -6.63
CA ARG A 57 2.16 11.38 -7.77
C ARG A 57 2.32 9.92 -7.38
N ASP A 58 2.98 9.66 -6.24
CA ASP A 58 3.22 8.32 -5.74
C ASP A 58 1.91 7.66 -5.28
N ILE A 59 1.03 8.39 -4.60
CA ILE A 59 -0.32 7.93 -4.23
C ILE A 59 -1.13 7.55 -5.48
N ILE A 60 -1.15 8.43 -6.49
CA ILE A 60 -1.90 8.16 -7.73
C ILE A 60 -1.32 6.93 -8.45
N ALA A 61 0.01 6.83 -8.55
CA ALA A 61 0.69 5.68 -9.17
C ALA A 61 0.43 4.39 -8.40
N GLY A 62 0.46 4.44 -7.07
CA GLY A 62 0.12 3.34 -6.16
C GLY A 62 -1.32 2.87 -6.41
N ALA A 63 -2.30 3.78 -6.34
CA ALA A 63 -3.70 3.47 -6.58
C ALA A 63 -3.95 2.84 -7.95
N MET A 64 -3.26 3.31 -8.99
CA MET A 64 -3.35 2.74 -10.33
C MET A 64 -2.78 1.32 -10.43
N SER A 65 -1.85 0.92 -9.58
CA SER A 65 -1.25 -0.43 -9.60
C SER A 65 -2.04 -1.46 -8.78
N PHE A 66 -2.86 -1.05 -7.82
CA PHE A 66 -3.64 -1.91 -6.94
C PHE A 66 -4.40 -3.06 -7.63
N PRO A 67 -5.15 -2.83 -8.72
CA PRO A 67 -5.93 -3.89 -9.36
C PRO A 67 -5.10 -5.02 -9.98
N VAL A 68 -3.79 -4.80 -10.20
CA VAL A 68 -2.91 -5.77 -10.86
C VAL A 68 -1.84 -6.35 -9.96
N MET A 69 -1.59 -5.74 -8.80
CA MET A 69 -0.60 -6.23 -7.83
C MET A 69 -1.21 -7.37 -7.00
N PRO A 70 -0.52 -8.53 -6.90
CA PRO A 70 -0.99 -9.63 -6.07
C PRO A 70 -0.65 -9.41 -4.59
N VAL A 71 -1.45 -10.00 -3.69
CA VAL A 71 -1.22 -9.99 -2.23
C VAL A 71 0.18 -10.51 -1.88
N SER A 72 0.68 -11.50 -2.63
CA SER A 72 2.03 -12.05 -2.44
C SER A 72 3.16 -11.02 -2.57
N SER A 73 2.90 -9.85 -3.16
CA SER A 73 3.93 -8.79 -3.29
C SER A 73 4.15 -7.95 -2.04
N ILE A 74 3.19 -7.96 -1.10
CA ILE A 74 3.22 -7.13 0.12
C ILE A 74 3.08 -7.95 1.41
N MET A 75 2.82 -9.25 1.31
CA MET A 75 2.64 -10.11 2.48
C MET A 75 3.98 -10.38 3.19
N HIS A 76 3.92 -10.58 4.49
CA HIS A 76 5.01 -11.20 5.24
C HIS A 76 5.02 -12.69 4.93
N SER A 77 6.19 -13.20 4.48
CA SER A 77 6.35 -14.60 4.11
C SER A 77 6.35 -15.52 5.33
N GLU A 78 5.87 -16.76 5.17
CA GLU A 78 5.91 -17.81 6.22
C GLU A 78 7.31 -17.96 6.85
N LYS A 79 8.38 -17.72 6.09
CA LYS A 79 9.76 -17.84 6.57
C LYS A 79 10.16 -16.77 7.59
N ASP A 80 9.48 -15.62 7.54
CA ASP A 80 9.76 -14.46 8.38
C ASP A 80 8.78 -14.39 9.57
N ILE A 81 7.83 -15.35 9.65
CA ILE A 81 6.81 -15.39 10.69
C ILE A 81 7.34 -16.08 11.93
N THR A 82 7.27 -15.37 13.05
CA THR A 82 7.44 -15.98 14.37
C THR A 82 6.08 -16.51 14.83
N TYR A 83 5.97 -17.83 14.97
CA TYR A 83 4.77 -18.48 15.52
C TYR A 83 4.84 -18.57 17.04
N LEU A 84 3.70 -18.41 17.69
CA LEU A 84 3.51 -18.67 19.12
C LEU A 84 2.64 -19.91 19.30
N ARG A 85 2.66 -20.47 20.50
CA ARG A 85 1.76 -21.52 20.93
C ARG A 85 0.76 -20.99 21.97
N GLU A 86 -0.43 -21.52 22.00
CA GLU A 86 -1.45 -21.16 22.99
C GLU A 86 -0.93 -21.23 24.43
N ILE A 87 -0.08 -22.22 24.71
CA ILE A 87 0.49 -22.49 26.02
C ILE A 87 1.71 -21.64 26.38
N ASP A 88 2.22 -20.82 25.45
CA ASP A 88 3.38 -19.97 25.73
C ASP A 88 2.98 -18.90 26.75
N PRO A 89 3.80 -18.66 27.81
CA PRO A 89 3.53 -17.59 28.75
C PRO A 89 3.87 -16.24 28.13
N LEU A 90 3.08 -15.23 28.44
CA LEU A 90 3.34 -13.82 28.07
C LEU A 90 4.20 -13.11 29.13
N ASP A 91 5.24 -13.79 29.61
CA ASP A 91 6.16 -13.21 30.58
C ASP A 91 6.96 -12.02 29.98
N PRO A 92 7.60 -11.17 30.82
CA PRO A 92 8.35 -10.01 30.34
C PRO A 92 9.46 -10.35 29.36
N LEU A 93 10.07 -11.54 29.47
CA LEU A 93 11.12 -12.00 28.58
C LEU A 93 10.56 -12.36 27.19
N THR A 94 9.44 -13.03 27.17
CA THR A 94 8.72 -13.35 25.92
C THR A 94 8.26 -12.07 25.23
N LEU A 95 7.67 -11.12 25.95
CA LEU A 95 7.26 -9.83 25.40
C LEU A 95 8.44 -9.05 24.82
N ASP A 96 9.57 -8.93 25.58
CA ASP A 96 10.78 -8.26 25.09
C ASP A 96 11.30 -8.91 23.77
N ARG A 97 11.27 -10.23 23.70
CA ARG A 97 11.64 -10.96 22.47
C ARG A 97 10.72 -10.64 21.32
N LEU A 98 9.40 -10.59 21.54
CA LEU A 98 8.40 -10.27 20.50
C LEU A 98 8.58 -8.82 20.01
N TYR A 99 8.72 -7.85 20.90
CA TYR A 99 8.98 -6.45 20.53
C TYR A 99 10.26 -6.28 19.70
N LYS A 100 11.31 -7.03 20.01
CA LYS A 100 12.58 -6.99 19.27
C LYS A 100 12.46 -7.51 17.82
N THR A 101 11.42 -8.28 17.49
CA THR A 101 11.18 -8.71 16.09
C THR A 101 10.72 -7.56 15.20
N GLY A 102 10.19 -6.46 15.77
CA GLY A 102 9.56 -5.36 15.04
C GLY A 102 8.21 -5.73 14.41
N GLN A 103 7.66 -6.91 14.73
CA GLN A 103 6.35 -7.35 14.27
C GLN A 103 5.30 -7.07 15.34
N ASN A 104 4.12 -6.60 14.92
CA ASN A 104 3.00 -6.33 15.83
C ASN A 104 1.97 -7.46 15.88
N CYS A 105 2.11 -8.47 15.04
CA CYS A 105 1.14 -9.54 14.93
C CYS A 105 1.82 -10.89 14.76
N PHE A 106 1.42 -11.87 15.58
CA PHE A 106 2.02 -13.20 15.66
C PHE A 106 0.95 -14.27 15.52
N PRO A 107 1.01 -15.15 14.50
CA PRO A 107 0.11 -16.29 14.40
C PRO A 107 0.31 -17.26 15.57
N VAL A 108 -0.79 -17.67 16.17
CA VAL A 108 -0.80 -18.63 17.29
C VAL A 108 -1.26 -20.00 16.80
N LYS A 109 -0.55 -21.03 17.20
CA LYS A 109 -0.85 -22.43 16.92
C LYS A 109 -1.37 -23.16 18.13
N ASP A 110 -2.37 -24.01 17.92
CA ASP A 110 -2.87 -24.94 18.92
C ASP A 110 -1.92 -26.16 19.09
N SER A 111 -2.30 -27.10 19.93
CA SER A 111 -1.57 -28.34 20.15
C SER A 111 -1.55 -29.28 18.92
N GLY A 112 -2.46 -29.08 17.97
CA GLY A 112 -2.55 -29.81 16.70
C GLY A 112 -1.81 -29.13 15.55
N ASP A 113 -1.01 -28.08 15.83
CA ASP A 113 -0.28 -27.26 14.84
C ASP A 113 -1.19 -26.48 13.88
N GLN A 114 -2.49 -26.34 14.24
CA GLN A 114 -3.44 -25.51 13.50
C GLN A 114 -3.43 -24.08 14.03
N ILE A 115 -3.76 -23.13 13.15
CA ILE A 115 -3.82 -21.71 13.53
C ILE A 115 -5.12 -21.43 14.31
N SER A 116 -4.99 -21.03 15.56
CA SER A 116 -6.09 -20.58 16.41
C SER A 116 -6.50 -19.14 16.16
N GLY A 117 -5.53 -18.30 15.76
CA GLY A 117 -5.72 -16.89 15.48
C GLY A 117 -4.43 -16.10 15.61
N PRO A 118 -4.46 -14.78 15.43
CA PRO A 118 -3.31 -13.91 15.69
C PRO A 118 -3.29 -13.40 17.13
N LEU A 119 -2.10 -13.30 17.73
CA LEU A 119 -1.82 -12.43 18.86
C LEU A 119 -1.36 -11.07 18.33
N ARG A 120 -1.96 -9.98 18.79
CA ARG A 120 -1.60 -8.62 18.42
C ARG A 120 -1.00 -7.89 19.60
N LEU A 121 0.22 -7.37 19.47
CA LEU A 121 0.88 -6.66 20.57
C LEU A 121 0.16 -5.36 20.95
N ASP A 122 -0.46 -4.69 19.97
CA ASP A 122 -1.20 -3.44 20.19
C ASP A 122 -2.45 -3.62 21.05
N ASP A 123 -3.02 -4.83 21.09
CA ASP A 123 -4.21 -5.15 21.87
C ASP A 123 -3.87 -5.61 23.30
N LEU A 124 -2.56 -5.79 23.62
CA LEU A 124 -2.11 -6.25 24.93
C LEU A 124 -1.99 -5.10 25.94
N ASP A 125 -2.66 -5.24 27.07
CA ASP A 125 -2.32 -4.46 28.28
C ASP A 125 -1.09 -5.11 28.94
N THR A 126 0.10 -4.64 28.56
CA THR A 126 1.39 -5.23 28.98
C THR A 126 1.59 -5.29 30.49
N LEU A 127 0.87 -4.47 31.26
CA LEU A 127 0.93 -4.50 32.74
C LEU A 127 0.14 -5.66 33.35
N LYS A 128 -0.89 -6.13 32.62
CA LYS A 128 -1.76 -7.24 33.10
C LYS A 128 -1.38 -8.58 32.46
N ALA A 129 -0.90 -8.54 31.20
CA ALA A 129 -0.61 -9.73 30.43
C ALA A 129 0.59 -10.56 30.95
N THR A 130 1.40 -10.04 31.88
CA THR A 130 2.63 -10.73 32.32
C THR A 130 2.38 -12.00 33.16
N GLU A 131 1.15 -12.28 33.56
CA GLU A 131 0.75 -13.50 34.27
C GLU A 131 -0.12 -14.42 33.41
N ASP A 132 -0.41 -14.02 32.16
CA ASP A 132 -1.34 -14.70 31.29
C ASP A 132 -0.61 -15.61 30.28
N PHE A 133 -1.38 -16.46 29.59
CA PHE A 133 -0.91 -17.24 28.47
C PHE A 133 -1.33 -16.58 27.15
N VAL A 134 -0.65 -16.96 26.06
CA VAL A 134 -1.00 -16.51 24.71
C VAL A 134 -2.45 -16.80 24.36
N SER A 135 -2.99 -17.96 24.85
CA SER A 135 -4.40 -18.36 24.65
C SER A 135 -5.42 -17.32 25.10
N ASP A 136 -5.09 -16.54 26.13
CA ASP A 136 -6.02 -15.59 26.75
C ASP A 136 -6.17 -14.30 25.93
N HIS A 137 -5.27 -14.09 24.96
CA HIS A 137 -5.18 -12.88 24.15
C HIS A 137 -5.26 -13.13 22.64
N ILE A 138 -5.70 -14.33 22.23
CA ILE A 138 -5.88 -14.65 20.81
C ILE A 138 -7.06 -13.83 20.25
N SER A 139 -6.80 -13.09 19.20
CA SER A 139 -7.88 -12.45 18.46
C SER A 139 -8.58 -13.45 17.55
N HIS A 140 -9.91 -13.46 17.60
CA HIS A 140 -10.74 -14.25 16.69
C HIS A 140 -11.16 -13.45 15.45
N ASP A 141 -10.81 -12.16 15.42
CA ASP A 141 -11.10 -11.26 14.31
C ASP A 141 -9.96 -11.32 13.27
N PHE A 142 -10.05 -12.28 12.38
CA PHE A 142 -9.13 -12.40 11.24
C PHE A 142 -9.87 -13.01 10.04
N CYS A 143 -9.28 -12.82 8.86
CA CYS A 143 -9.81 -13.41 7.62
C CYS A 143 -8.69 -14.10 6.84
N TYR A 144 -9.08 -14.80 5.78
CA TYR A 144 -8.14 -15.41 4.85
C TYR A 144 -8.17 -14.68 3.51
N ALA A 145 -7.00 -14.48 2.93
CA ALA A 145 -6.83 -13.97 1.57
C ALA A 145 -5.97 -14.95 0.76
N ARG A 146 -6.24 -15.05 -0.54
CA ARG A 146 -5.37 -15.86 -1.40
C ARG A 146 -4.17 -15.04 -1.84
N GLN A 147 -3.01 -15.68 -1.95
CA GLN A 147 -1.77 -15.03 -2.39
C GLN A 147 -1.85 -14.42 -3.81
N ASP A 148 -2.74 -14.96 -4.67
CA ASP A 148 -2.95 -14.50 -6.05
C ASP A 148 -4.09 -13.46 -6.18
N TYR A 149 -4.76 -13.08 -5.10
CA TYR A 149 -5.72 -11.97 -5.12
C TYR A 149 -5.01 -10.65 -5.39
N SER A 150 -5.70 -9.73 -6.07
CA SER A 150 -5.22 -8.35 -6.20
C SER A 150 -5.35 -7.60 -4.87
N LEU A 151 -4.56 -6.52 -4.71
CA LEU A 151 -4.65 -5.67 -3.52
C LEU A 151 -6.04 -5.01 -3.41
N GLU A 152 -6.69 -4.73 -4.54
CA GLU A 152 -8.08 -4.25 -4.58
C GLU A 152 -9.04 -5.27 -3.94
N MET A 153 -8.89 -6.56 -4.28
CA MET A 153 -9.71 -7.62 -3.68
C MET A 153 -9.40 -7.78 -2.18
N LEU A 154 -8.15 -7.66 -1.77
CA LEU A 154 -7.76 -7.69 -0.37
C LEU A 154 -8.40 -6.54 0.40
N LEU A 155 -8.33 -5.31 -0.11
CA LEU A 155 -8.96 -4.14 0.51
C LEU A 155 -10.48 -4.34 0.65
N ALA A 156 -11.14 -4.82 -0.41
CA ALA A 156 -12.56 -5.13 -0.36
C ALA A 156 -12.89 -6.23 0.68
N THR A 157 -11.98 -7.18 0.89
CA THR A 157 -12.12 -8.23 1.92
C THR A 157 -12.03 -7.63 3.32
N PHE A 158 -11.05 -6.77 3.57
CA PHE A 158 -10.89 -6.06 4.86
C PHE A 158 -12.12 -5.20 5.19
N ILE A 159 -12.58 -4.40 4.23
CA ILE A 159 -13.77 -3.54 4.42
C ILE A 159 -15.00 -4.39 4.74
N ARG A 160 -15.23 -5.49 3.99
CA ARG A 160 -16.41 -6.34 4.16
C ARG A 160 -16.39 -7.11 5.48
N ALA A 161 -15.21 -7.60 5.88
CA ALA A 161 -15.03 -8.33 7.12
C ALA A 161 -14.91 -7.40 8.34
N ASN A 162 -14.82 -6.08 8.13
CA ASN A 162 -14.45 -5.09 9.16
C ASN A 162 -13.20 -5.52 9.93
N ASN A 163 -12.16 -5.91 9.18
CA ASN A 163 -10.96 -6.50 9.73
C ASN A 163 -9.72 -5.84 9.09
N ASN A 164 -8.59 -5.87 9.78
CA ASN A 164 -7.33 -5.28 9.34
C ASN A 164 -6.19 -6.30 9.23
N PHE A 165 -6.49 -7.61 9.39
CA PHE A 165 -5.53 -8.69 9.34
C PHE A 165 -6.07 -9.88 8.54
N ALA A 166 -5.21 -10.48 7.70
CA ALA A 166 -5.56 -11.70 6.97
C ALA A 166 -4.38 -12.67 6.94
N PHE A 167 -4.66 -13.95 7.18
CA PHE A 167 -3.74 -15.02 6.81
C PHE A 167 -3.78 -15.22 5.29
N VAL A 168 -2.60 -15.30 4.68
CA VAL A 168 -2.47 -15.54 3.24
C VAL A 168 -2.33 -17.03 2.99
N ILE A 169 -3.21 -17.57 2.14
CA ILE A 169 -3.22 -18.97 1.77
C ILE A 169 -2.85 -19.17 0.29
N ASN A 170 -2.22 -20.29 0.01
CA ASN A 170 -1.97 -20.74 -1.36
C ASN A 170 -3.21 -21.47 -1.93
N ARG A 171 -3.09 -22.01 -3.16
CA ARG A 171 -4.17 -22.75 -3.82
C ARG A 171 -4.55 -24.06 -3.13
N GLU A 172 -3.66 -24.60 -2.32
CA GLU A 172 -3.85 -25.83 -1.55
C GLU A 172 -4.46 -25.58 -0.17
N GLY A 173 -4.72 -24.30 0.17
CA GLY A 173 -5.25 -23.90 1.48
C GLY A 173 -4.20 -23.81 2.59
N LYS A 174 -2.89 -24.01 2.26
CA LYS A 174 -1.82 -23.86 3.22
C LYS A 174 -1.52 -22.37 3.45
N ILE A 175 -1.32 -22.00 4.73
CA ILE A 175 -0.87 -20.63 5.08
C ILE A 175 0.57 -20.46 4.59
N VAL A 176 0.80 -19.40 3.82
CA VAL A 176 2.08 -19.02 3.23
C VAL A 176 2.59 -17.66 3.71
N GLY A 177 1.77 -16.98 4.52
CA GLY A 177 2.11 -15.67 5.05
C GLY A 177 0.94 -15.01 5.77
N TYR A 178 1.11 -13.74 6.11
CA TYR A 178 0.04 -12.86 6.55
C TYR A 178 0.20 -11.47 5.94
N VAL A 179 -0.87 -10.70 5.97
CA VAL A 179 -0.90 -9.32 5.49
C VAL A 179 -1.81 -8.49 6.38
N THR A 180 -1.40 -7.25 6.64
CA THR A 180 -2.18 -6.30 7.42
C THR A 180 -2.71 -5.16 6.54
N LEU A 181 -3.70 -4.43 7.05
CA LEU A 181 -4.15 -3.19 6.41
C LEU A 181 -3.01 -2.16 6.33
N ALA A 182 -2.10 -2.14 7.33
CA ALA A 182 -0.92 -1.28 7.32
C ALA A 182 -0.04 -1.56 6.09
N ASN A 183 0.30 -2.83 5.81
CA ASN A 183 1.09 -3.19 4.62
C ASN A 183 0.43 -2.74 3.31
N LEU A 184 -0.91 -2.81 3.27
CA LEU A 184 -1.67 -2.36 2.10
C LEU A 184 -1.63 -0.84 1.96
N MET A 185 -1.72 -0.09 3.07
CA MET A 185 -1.61 1.37 3.08
C MET A 185 -0.20 1.85 2.75
N GLU A 186 0.85 1.21 3.27
CA GLU A 186 2.24 1.48 2.89
C GLU A 186 2.45 1.34 1.37
N GLN A 187 1.86 0.32 0.76
CA GLN A 187 1.93 0.14 -0.68
C GLN A 187 1.18 1.22 -1.46
N LEU A 188 0.08 1.76 -0.90
CA LEU A 188 -0.71 2.81 -1.53
C LEU A 188 -0.01 4.17 -1.45
N PHE A 189 0.54 4.50 -0.28
CA PHE A 189 1.10 5.82 0.01
C PHE A 189 2.61 5.91 -0.24
N GLY A 190 3.30 4.79 -0.42
CA GLY A 190 4.76 4.69 -0.46
C GLY A 190 5.35 4.53 0.94
N ALA A 191 6.40 3.70 1.04
CA ALA A 191 7.05 3.37 2.31
C ALA A 191 7.76 4.57 3.00
N ASP A 192 7.99 5.67 2.27
CA ASP A 192 8.72 6.86 2.77
C ASP A 192 7.82 7.89 3.48
N ASN A 193 6.52 7.62 3.62
CA ASN A 193 5.63 8.51 4.37
C ASN A 193 5.66 8.15 5.87
N GLU A 194 6.71 8.57 6.56
CA GLU A 194 6.83 8.54 8.04
C GLU A 194 5.66 9.28 8.75
N THR A 195 4.86 10.04 8.00
CA THR A 195 3.72 10.83 8.50
C THR A 195 2.58 9.96 9.04
N PHE A 196 2.45 8.69 8.64
CA PHE A 196 1.37 7.81 9.12
C PHE A 196 1.76 6.97 10.34
N ALA A 197 3.06 6.83 10.63
CA ALA A 197 3.52 6.15 11.84
C ALA A 197 3.27 6.99 13.11
N ASP A 198 3.22 8.32 12.99
CA ASP A 198 2.92 9.22 14.10
C ASP A 198 1.41 9.36 14.40
N ASP A 199 0.52 9.02 13.47
CA ASP A 199 -0.93 9.13 13.67
C ASP A 199 -1.52 8.04 14.59
N ALA A 200 -0.80 6.95 14.84
CA ALA A 200 -1.14 6.02 15.93
C ALA A 200 -1.14 6.71 17.31
N ASN A 201 -0.48 7.87 17.44
CA ASN A 201 -0.49 8.70 18.63
C ASN A 201 -1.71 9.64 18.74
N LEU A 202 -2.52 9.80 17.69
CA LEU A 202 -3.71 10.68 17.72
C LEU A 202 -4.84 10.12 18.58
N GLU A 203 -4.98 8.81 18.71
CA GLU A 203 -5.94 8.21 19.65
C GLU A 203 -5.57 8.50 21.12
N ALA A 204 -4.28 8.56 21.44
CA ALA A 204 -3.81 8.95 22.78
C ALA A 204 -4.12 10.42 23.10
N VAL A 205 -4.20 11.30 22.10
CA VAL A 205 -4.55 12.72 22.25
C VAL A 205 -6.07 12.92 22.30
N ALA A 206 -6.84 12.17 21.51
CA ALA A 206 -8.31 12.22 21.51
C ALA A 206 -8.92 11.72 22.84
N GLY A 207 -8.27 10.78 23.53
CA GLY A 207 -8.69 10.27 24.84
C GLY A 207 -8.58 11.30 25.99
N ARG A 208 -7.86 12.42 25.81
CA ARG A 208 -7.68 13.46 26.84
C ARG A 208 -8.75 14.55 26.85
N THR A 209 -9.67 14.57 25.89
CA THR A 209 -10.67 15.64 25.77
C THR A 209 -12.06 15.25 26.30
N ARG A 210 -12.19 14.11 26.99
CA ARG A 210 -13.41 13.74 27.71
C ARG A 210 -13.14 13.62 29.21
N LYS A 211 -13.09 14.79 29.86
CA LYS A 211 -13.41 14.96 31.29
C LYS A 211 -14.31 16.18 31.45
#